data_8c458cb4dd92a488a74e81a64729765e
#
_entry.id   8c458cb4dd92a488a74e81a64729765e
#
_cell.length_a   1.000
_cell.length_b   1.000
_cell.length_c   1.000
_cell.angle_alpha   90.00
_cell.angle_beta   90.00
_cell.angle_gamma   90.00
#
_symmetry.space_group_name_H-M   'P 1'
#
loop_
_entity.id
_entity.type
_entity.pdbx_description
1 polymer ?
#
loop_
_entity_poly.entity_id
_entity_poly.type
_entity_poly.pdbx_seq_one_letter_code
_entity_poly.pdbx_strand_id
1 'polypeptide(L)'
;LVRGAPVRADQIRVNITGSQAVPLIENIGAFKAEGAFEQESIMPEGLSMIDDREFDRSDGWNLETIDGVNDTGMWANPGAEASFTFTGTKAWIVGTKDPNHGTMDVYVDGNLVATPDAYQPNRQLKQILYVTDDLPYGEHTVRMVCKTKATGLDAAFILDNNGAGMFEIDPASYTVLEGGTQNIVIKRVGGTSGEVSVDFQTAPDTAVHGRHYNDVNETVTFADGQDTAEVTVEAIENNEVTGDLRFFAEIVNPAGGAILGFNTRADVIIKDNDLVDKNALKAALEKANAENEGWYTSATWMSFVQAREEAQAVYDNSDATAEQVNTALENLEQAQKGLEDRTAFTEADPFILPKENEGDKLAEAEFFTLVPISGDKYVRIEEDANASHGQKVGWMEPGNVIKLPYVXXXHPMLAHIVSTVVIRAAVSAKKLPM
;
A
#
# COMPACT_ATOMS: atom_id res chain seq x y z
N LEU A 1 5.87 -11.70 -19.24
CA LEU A 1 6.37 -12.05 -17.92
C LEU A 1 7.70 -11.33 -17.68
N VAL A 2 7.73 -10.44 -16.71
CA VAL A 2 8.97 -9.74 -16.33
C VAL A 2 9.63 -10.55 -15.21
N ARG A 3 10.86 -10.98 -15.44
CA ARG A 3 11.65 -11.70 -14.45
C ARG A 3 12.85 -10.85 -14.05
N GLY A 4 13.00 -10.58 -12.77
CA GLY A 4 14.16 -9.90 -12.20
C GLY A 4 14.97 -10.87 -11.36
N ALA A 5 16.13 -10.42 -10.90
CA ALA A 5 16.89 -11.14 -9.91
C ALA A 5 16.04 -11.26 -8.62
N PRO A 6 16.19 -12.35 -7.87
CA PRO A 6 15.48 -12.52 -6.61
C PRO A 6 15.80 -11.37 -5.65
N VAL A 7 14.75 -10.83 -5.01
CA VAL A 7 14.90 -9.78 -4.01
C VAL A 7 14.04 -10.13 -2.80
N ARG A 8 14.50 -9.79 -1.62
CA ARG A 8 13.69 -9.85 -0.42
C ARG A 8 12.86 -8.56 -0.38
N ALA A 9 11.55 -8.72 -0.23
CA ALA A 9 10.65 -7.57 -0.17
C ALA A 9 9.45 -7.92 0.71
N ASP A 10 9.10 -6.99 1.57
CA ASP A 10 7.88 -7.08 2.37
C ASP A 10 6.69 -6.51 1.61
N GLN A 11 6.96 -5.67 0.62
CA GLN A 11 5.94 -5.06 -0.22
C GLN A 11 6.42 -5.04 -1.68
N ILE A 12 5.47 -5.13 -2.59
CA ILE A 12 5.73 -5.03 -4.02
C ILE A 12 4.91 -3.85 -4.55
N ARG A 13 5.59 -2.87 -5.14
CA ARG A 13 4.94 -1.76 -5.83
C ARG A 13 5.12 -1.93 -7.33
N VAL A 14 4.02 -1.88 -8.08
CA VAL A 14 4.06 -1.88 -9.54
C VAL A 14 3.79 -0.45 -10.01
N ASN A 15 4.80 0.17 -10.62
CA ASN A 15 4.67 1.50 -11.20
C ASN A 15 4.53 1.36 -12.72
N ILE A 16 3.43 1.87 -13.27
CA ILE A 16 3.20 1.92 -14.71
C ILE A 16 3.62 3.32 -15.17
N THR A 17 4.79 3.41 -15.80
CA THR A 17 5.39 4.69 -16.18
C THR A 17 4.99 5.17 -17.57
N GLY A 18 4.20 4.38 -18.28
CA GLY A 18 3.66 4.77 -19.57
C GLY A 18 2.79 3.66 -20.16
N SER A 19 1.72 4.07 -20.84
CA SER A 19 0.84 3.13 -21.52
C SER A 19 0.20 3.82 -22.71
N GLN A 20 0.05 3.11 -23.81
CA GLN A 20 -0.64 3.61 -25.01
C GLN A 20 -2.15 3.32 -24.96
N ALA A 21 -2.60 2.60 -23.92
CA ALA A 21 -4.00 2.30 -23.68
C ALA A 21 -4.17 2.11 -22.16
N VAL A 22 -5.40 2.09 -21.69
CA VAL A 22 -5.67 1.82 -20.27
C VAL A 22 -5.06 0.46 -19.89
N PRO A 23 -4.10 0.41 -18.98
CA PRO A 23 -3.48 -0.87 -18.63
C PRO A 23 -4.46 -1.72 -17.79
N LEU A 24 -4.69 -2.94 -18.25
CA LEU A 24 -5.48 -3.91 -17.50
C LEU A 24 -4.51 -4.83 -16.75
N ILE A 25 -4.54 -4.77 -15.42
CA ILE A 25 -3.77 -5.67 -14.57
C ILE A 25 -4.74 -6.72 -14.01
N GLU A 26 -4.77 -7.90 -14.61
CA GLU A 26 -5.66 -8.97 -14.17
C GLU A 26 -5.19 -9.63 -12.88
N ASN A 27 -3.87 -9.75 -12.71
CA ASN A 27 -3.29 -10.40 -11.55
C ASN A 27 -1.90 -9.84 -11.24
N ILE A 28 -1.64 -9.56 -9.99
CA ILE A 28 -0.28 -9.37 -9.47
C ILE A 28 -0.03 -10.52 -8.50
N GLY A 29 0.90 -11.39 -8.84
CA GLY A 29 1.29 -12.50 -7.99
C GLY A 29 2.76 -12.39 -7.60
N ALA A 30 3.03 -12.50 -6.31
CA ALA A 30 4.39 -12.76 -5.84
C ALA A 30 4.51 -14.27 -5.70
N PHE A 31 5.41 -14.85 -6.45
CA PHE A 31 5.63 -16.30 -6.41
C PHE A 31 6.97 -16.57 -5.77
N LYS A 32 6.98 -17.44 -4.76
CA LYS A 32 8.25 -17.98 -4.28
C LYS A 32 8.87 -18.74 -5.45
N ALA A 33 10.07 -18.37 -5.85
CA ALA A 33 10.75 -19.04 -6.94
C ALA A 33 11.05 -20.48 -6.51
N GLU A 34 10.47 -21.45 -7.20
CA GLU A 34 10.79 -22.85 -6.94
C GLU A 34 12.24 -23.12 -7.35
N GLY A 35 13.05 -23.56 -6.40
CA GLY A 35 14.43 -23.99 -6.62
C GLY A 35 15.46 -22.87 -6.81
N ALA A 36 15.11 -21.62 -6.61
CA ALA A 36 16.06 -20.52 -6.84
C ALA A 36 16.19 -19.55 -5.66
N PHE A 37 15.58 -19.86 -4.52
CA PHE A 37 15.71 -19.05 -3.32
C PHE A 37 16.19 -19.91 -2.16
N GLU A 38 17.40 -20.29 -2.28
CA GLU A 38 18.21 -20.46 -1.08
C GLU A 38 18.67 -19.05 -0.76
N GLN A 39 17.94 -18.38 0.11
CA GLN A 39 18.46 -17.15 0.65
C GLN A 39 19.53 -17.55 1.65
N GLU A 40 20.75 -17.56 1.15
CA GLU A 40 21.90 -17.67 2.03
C GLU A 40 21.77 -16.55 3.09
N SER A 41 21.99 -16.90 4.33
CA SER A 41 22.18 -15.89 5.36
C SER A 41 23.49 -15.19 5.03
N ILE A 42 23.40 -13.99 4.45
CA ILE A 42 24.60 -13.21 4.13
C ILE A 42 25.16 -12.72 5.47
N MET A 43 26.30 -13.28 5.84
CA MET A 43 26.92 -12.93 7.12
C MET A 43 27.68 -11.62 6.97
N PRO A 44 27.67 -10.75 7.99
CA PRO A 44 28.48 -9.53 7.99
C PRO A 44 29.96 -9.81 7.77
N GLU A 45 30.61 -8.92 7.03
CA GLU A 45 32.05 -9.00 6.84
C GLU A 45 32.79 -8.73 8.18
N GLY A 46 33.87 -9.44 8.41
CA GLY A 46 34.70 -9.25 9.62
C GLY A 46 34.39 -10.27 10.71
N LEU A 47 33.42 -11.15 10.52
CA LEU A 47 33.22 -12.27 11.44
C LEU A 47 34.29 -13.36 11.15
N SER A 48 34.84 -13.98 12.20
CA SER A 48 35.62 -15.19 12.02
C SER A 48 34.69 -16.40 11.86
N MET A 49 35.21 -17.48 11.28
CA MET A 49 34.36 -18.65 10.97
C MET A 49 35.05 -19.91 11.49
N ILE A 50 34.22 -20.81 12.01
CA ILE A 50 34.61 -22.17 12.39
C ILE A 50 33.81 -23.10 11.46
N ASP A 51 34.49 -23.88 10.65
CA ASP A 51 33.90 -24.80 9.67
C ASP A 51 33.33 -26.05 10.38
N ASP A 52 32.33 -26.70 9.80
CA ASP A 52 31.73 -27.89 10.39
C ASP A 52 32.75 -29.01 10.60
N ARG A 53 33.78 -29.08 9.78
CA ARG A 53 34.85 -30.06 9.90
C ARG A 53 35.74 -29.84 11.15
N GLU A 54 35.70 -28.63 11.72
CA GLU A 54 36.43 -28.25 12.92
C GLU A 54 35.67 -28.50 14.23
N PHE A 55 34.37 -28.82 14.13
CA PHE A 55 33.54 -29.11 15.30
C PHE A 55 33.98 -30.41 15.95
N ASP A 56 34.07 -30.45 17.28
CA ASP A 56 34.17 -31.71 18.04
C ASP A 56 32.85 -32.45 17.92
N ARG A 57 32.88 -33.74 17.58
CA ARG A 57 31.67 -34.51 17.25
C ARG A 57 31.66 -35.87 17.92
N SER A 58 30.46 -36.27 18.40
CA SER A 58 30.21 -37.66 18.75
C SER A 58 30.14 -38.51 17.48
N ASP A 59 30.10 -39.83 17.64
CA ASP A 59 29.76 -40.72 16.53
C ASP A 59 28.37 -40.41 15.97
N GLY A 60 28.15 -40.76 14.70
CA GLY A 60 26.85 -40.65 14.06
C GLY A 60 26.66 -39.44 13.11
N TRP A 61 27.66 -38.58 12.98
CA TRP A 61 27.63 -37.47 12.03
C TRP A 61 28.04 -37.97 10.63
N ASN A 62 27.29 -37.55 9.64
CA ASN A 62 27.52 -37.84 8.23
C ASN A 62 27.99 -36.54 7.56
N LEU A 63 29.21 -36.56 7.05
CA LEU A 63 29.75 -35.42 6.31
C LEU A 63 29.30 -35.51 4.87
N GLU A 64 28.93 -34.41 4.26
CA GLU A 64 28.52 -34.35 2.86
C GLU A 64 29.12 -33.14 2.14
N THR A 65 29.25 -33.28 0.82
CA THR A 65 29.62 -32.20 -0.07
C THR A 65 28.33 -31.61 -0.61
N ILE A 66 28.05 -30.37 -0.23
CA ILE A 66 26.83 -29.66 -0.62
C ILE A 66 27.19 -28.22 -0.94
N ASP A 67 26.26 -27.43 -1.46
CA ASP A 67 26.45 -26.00 -1.65
C ASP A 67 26.26 -25.28 -0.29
N GLY A 68 27.06 -25.67 0.70
CA GLY A 68 27.14 -25.07 2.02
C GLY A 68 28.30 -24.10 2.13
N VAL A 69 28.60 -23.67 3.35
CA VAL A 69 29.80 -22.89 3.63
C VAL A 69 31.01 -23.78 3.29
N ASN A 70 31.96 -23.26 2.53
CA ASN A 70 33.14 -24.02 2.04
C ASN A 70 32.77 -25.33 1.31
N ASP A 71 31.59 -25.39 0.69
CA ASP A 71 31.11 -26.56 -0.08
C ASP A 71 30.92 -27.83 0.77
N THR A 72 30.68 -27.66 2.07
CA THR A 72 30.50 -28.79 3.00
C THR A 72 29.27 -28.61 3.87
N GLY A 73 28.92 -29.68 4.57
CA GLY A 73 27.91 -29.69 5.61
C GLY A 73 27.90 -31.05 6.29
N MET A 74 27.27 -31.13 7.44
CA MET A 74 27.12 -32.39 8.14
C MET A 74 25.72 -32.52 8.72
N TRP A 75 25.28 -33.79 8.89
CA TRP A 75 23.98 -34.05 9.54
C TRP A 75 24.04 -35.29 10.40
N ALA A 76 23.18 -35.33 11.41
CA ALA A 76 23.09 -36.48 12.30
C ALA A 76 21.67 -36.70 12.78
N ASN A 77 21.43 -37.91 13.28
CA ASN A 77 20.16 -38.33 13.89
C ASN A 77 20.10 -37.95 15.38
N PRO A 78 18.92 -38.03 16.01
CA PRO A 78 18.77 -37.69 17.42
C PRO A 78 19.76 -38.45 18.33
N GLY A 79 20.31 -37.70 19.28
CA GLY A 79 21.30 -38.18 20.25
C GLY A 79 22.75 -37.85 19.89
N ALA A 80 23.00 -37.46 18.65
CA ALA A 80 24.37 -37.03 18.26
C ALA A 80 24.65 -35.61 18.81
N GLU A 81 25.90 -35.39 19.16
CA GLU A 81 26.36 -34.08 19.70
C GLU A 81 27.49 -33.51 18.83
N ALA A 82 27.49 -32.18 18.72
CA ALA A 82 28.60 -31.43 18.13
C ALA A 82 28.90 -30.22 19.01
N SER A 83 30.15 -29.80 19.07
CA SER A 83 30.54 -28.63 19.86
C SER A 83 31.75 -27.92 19.26
N PHE A 84 31.88 -26.67 19.62
CA PHE A 84 33.05 -25.85 19.31
C PHE A 84 33.29 -24.86 20.44
N THR A 85 34.56 -24.46 20.57
CA THR A 85 34.97 -23.40 21.50
C THR A 85 35.45 -22.21 20.70
N PHE A 86 35.09 -21.01 21.14
CA PHE A 86 35.46 -19.77 20.46
C PHE A 86 35.82 -18.68 21.48
N THR A 87 36.63 -17.72 21.06
CA THR A 87 36.84 -16.48 21.79
C THR A 87 36.01 -15.39 21.08
N GLY A 88 35.19 -14.65 21.82
CA GLY A 88 34.34 -13.64 21.21
C GLY A 88 33.19 -13.23 22.12
N THR A 89 32.22 -12.54 21.53
CA THR A 89 31.04 -12.04 22.24
C THR A 89 29.73 -12.61 21.70
N LYS A 90 29.77 -13.23 20.51
CA LYS A 90 28.52 -13.69 19.87
C LYS A 90 28.84 -14.75 18.80
N ALA A 91 27.98 -15.72 18.67
CA ALA A 91 28.10 -16.79 17.67
C ALA A 91 26.79 -17.00 16.94
N TRP A 92 26.88 -17.16 15.61
CA TRP A 92 25.77 -17.53 14.72
C TRP A 92 26.02 -18.96 14.26
N ILE A 93 25.10 -19.88 14.60
CA ILE A 93 25.19 -21.28 14.16
C ILE A 93 24.44 -21.39 12.84
N VAL A 94 25.12 -21.79 11.80
CA VAL A 94 24.57 -21.92 10.44
C VAL A 94 24.45 -23.41 10.10
N GLY A 95 23.37 -23.74 9.37
CA GLY A 95 23.14 -25.10 8.93
C GLY A 95 22.02 -25.19 7.91
N THR A 96 21.48 -26.40 7.78
CA THR A 96 20.44 -26.70 6.80
C THR A 96 19.06 -26.80 7.47
N LYS A 97 18.07 -26.14 6.88
CA LYS A 97 16.66 -26.38 7.20
C LYS A 97 16.08 -27.31 6.13
N ASP A 98 15.31 -28.33 6.54
CA ASP A 98 14.89 -29.42 5.64
C ASP A 98 13.62 -30.10 6.17
N PRO A 99 12.77 -30.69 5.33
CA PRO A 99 11.59 -31.43 5.80
C PRO A 99 11.90 -32.60 6.73
N ASN A 100 13.12 -33.15 6.64
CA ASN A 100 13.56 -34.25 7.48
C ASN A 100 14.28 -33.79 8.76
N HIS A 101 14.49 -32.48 8.90
CA HIS A 101 15.15 -31.92 10.10
C HIS A 101 14.11 -31.58 11.19
N GLY A 102 14.60 -31.48 12.40
CA GLY A 102 13.79 -31.17 13.58
C GLY A 102 14.54 -30.30 14.57
N THR A 103 14.29 -30.48 15.84
CA THR A 103 14.84 -29.63 16.89
C THR A 103 16.22 -30.11 17.34
N MET A 104 17.05 -29.18 17.78
CA MET A 104 18.31 -29.46 18.49
C MET A 104 18.34 -28.61 19.78
N ASP A 105 18.89 -29.16 20.84
CA ASP A 105 19.15 -28.40 22.06
C ASP A 105 20.51 -27.72 21.94
N VAL A 106 20.56 -26.42 22.21
CA VAL A 106 21.78 -25.63 22.17
C VAL A 106 22.16 -25.22 23.60
N TYR A 107 23.39 -25.51 23.93
CA TYR A 107 23.99 -25.16 25.23
C TYR A 107 25.12 -24.16 25.01
N VAL A 108 25.17 -23.12 25.83
CA VAL A 108 26.28 -22.18 25.91
C VAL A 108 26.88 -22.26 27.30
N ASP A 109 28.15 -22.56 27.40
CA ASP A 109 28.89 -22.72 28.67
C ASP A 109 28.16 -23.68 29.62
N GLY A 110 27.66 -24.78 29.04
CA GLY A 110 26.99 -25.84 29.78
C GLY A 110 25.51 -25.61 30.09
N ASN A 111 24.98 -24.41 29.83
CA ASN A 111 23.57 -24.05 30.10
C ASN A 111 22.73 -24.21 28.84
N LEU A 112 21.57 -24.87 28.97
CA LEU A 112 20.62 -24.96 27.86
C LEU A 112 20.02 -23.58 27.62
N VAL A 113 20.24 -23.00 26.42
CA VAL A 113 19.79 -21.66 26.08
C VAL A 113 18.66 -21.65 25.06
N ALA A 114 18.55 -22.70 24.21
CA ALA A 114 17.52 -22.72 23.17
C ALA A 114 17.29 -24.14 22.66
N THR A 115 16.14 -24.32 22.00
CA THR A 115 15.81 -25.56 21.25
C THR A 115 15.24 -25.15 19.88
N PRO A 116 16.08 -24.61 18.99
CA PRO A 116 15.59 -24.21 17.66
C PRO A 116 15.13 -25.39 16.82
N ASP A 117 14.18 -25.15 15.93
CA ASP A 117 13.65 -26.11 14.98
C ASP A 117 14.17 -25.82 13.58
N ALA A 118 14.84 -26.80 13.01
CA ALA A 118 15.39 -26.71 11.65
C ALA A 118 14.43 -27.26 10.60
N TYR A 119 13.18 -27.51 10.94
CA TYR A 119 12.18 -27.95 9.98
C TYR A 119 11.84 -26.84 8.99
N GLN A 120 11.82 -27.17 7.70
CA GLN A 120 11.25 -26.32 6.64
C GLN A 120 10.68 -27.25 5.56
N PRO A 121 9.54 -26.89 4.93
CA PRO A 121 8.95 -27.76 3.91
C PRO A 121 9.82 -27.94 2.65
N ASN A 122 10.77 -27.03 2.43
CA ASN A 122 11.74 -27.13 1.32
C ASN A 122 13.14 -27.00 1.92
N ARG A 123 14.09 -27.76 1.38
CA ARG A 123 15.49 -27.71 1.84
C ARG A 123 16.07 -26.31 1.57
N GLN A 124 16.69 -25.74 2.59
CA GLN A 124 17.36 -24.44 2.55
C GLN A 124 18.73 -24.59 3.21
N LEU A 125 19.77 -24.26 2.46
CA LEU A 125 21.15 -24.32 2.93
C LEU A 125 21.57 -22.97 3.53
N LYS A 126 22.68 -22.93 4.22
CA LYS A 126 23.31 -21.70 4.77
C LYS A 126 22.31 -20.85 5.59
N GLN A 127 21.52 -21.50 6.43
CA GLN A 127 20.49 -20.83 7.24
C GLN A 127 21.00 -20.63 8.66
N ILE A 128 20.77 -19.46 9.22
CA ILE A 128 21.01 -19.24 10.65
C ILE A 128 19.99 -20.10 11.41
N LEU A 129 20.50 -21.04 12.19
CA LEU A 129 19.69 -21.92 13.06
C LEU A 129 19.53 -21.34 14.45
N TYR A 130 20.59 -20.67 14.94
CA TYR A 130 20.59 -20.04 16.26
C TYR A 130 21.63 -18.93 16.33
N VAL A 131 21.35 -17.93 17.16
CA VAL A 131 22.30 -16.85 17.47
C VAL A 131 22.37 -16.75 19.00
N THR A 132 23.55 -16.73 19.56
CA THR A 132 23.69 -16.55 21.01
C THR A 132 23.23 -15.16 21.44
N ASP A 133 22.83 -15.01 22.69
CA ASP A 133 22.75 -13.68 23.30
C ASP A 133 24.16 -13.05 23.29
N ASP A 134 24.27 -11.77 23.57
CA ASP A 134 25.55 -11.12 23.75
C ASP A 134 26.25 -11.68 24.98
N LEU A 135 27.47 -12.14 24.82
CA LEU A 135 28.31 -12.74 25.88
C LEU A 135 29.43 -11.77 26.28
N PRO A 136 29.92 -11.85 27.51
CA PRO A 136 31.17 -11.13 27.83
C PRO A 136 32.29 -11.59 26.90
N TYR A 137 33.17 -10.69 26.48
CA TYR A 137 34.31 -11.10 25.65
C TYR A 137 35.16 -12.11 26.40
N GLY A 138 35.35 -13.27 25.82
CA GLY A 138 36.07 -14.36 26.44
C GLY A 138 35.93 -15.67 25.68
N GLU A 139 36.47 -16.73 26.29
CA GLU A 139 36.31 -18.08 25.74
C GLU A 139 34.96 -18.66 26.13
N HIS A 140 34.21 -19.19 25.15
CA HIS A 140 32.90 -19.80 25.33
C HIS A 140 32.82 -21.12 24.57
N THR A 141 32.02 -22.04 25.09
CA THR A 141 31.76 -23.32 24.44
C THR A 141 30.28 -23.41 24.03
N VAL A 142 30.04 -23.73 22.77
CA VAL A 142 28.72 -24.04 22.27
C VAL A 142 28.64 -25.54 22.03
N ARG A 143 27.60 -26.18 22.59
CA ARG A 143 27.30 -27.61 22.38
C ARG A 143 25.89 -27.76 21.84
N MET A 144 25.73 -28.53 20.79
CA MET A 144 24.46 -28.78 20.11
C MET A 144 24.14 -30.28 20.20
N VAL A 145 22.89 -30.61 20.56
CA VAL A 145 22.43 -32.00 20.69
C VAL A 145 21.21 -32.19 19.79
N CYS A 146 21.34 -33.10 18.80
CA CYS A 146 20.20 -33.44 17.94
C CYS A 146 19.08 -34.05 18.79
N LYS A 147 17.88 -33.52 18.77
CA LYS A 147 16.82 -33.87 19.70
C LYS A 147 15.68 -34.65 19.06
N THR A 148 15.06 -34.10 18.05
CA THR A 148 14.00 -34.79 17.29
C THR A 148 14.48 -35.10 15.90
N LYS A 149 14.07 -35.64 15.00
CA LYS A 149 14.54 -35.86 13.62
C LYS A 149 16.03 -35.52 13.45
N ALA A 150 16.50 -35.52 12.24
CA ALA A 150 17.88 -35.16 11.92
C ALA A 150 18.09 -33.65 12.13
N THR A 151 19.35 -33.25 12.23
CA THR A 151 19.79 -31.85 12.27
C THR A 151 20.99 -31.70 11.34
N GLY A 152 21.00 -30.65 10.53
CA GLY A 152 22.13 -30.33 9.64
C GLY A 152 22.87 -29.08 10.13
N LEU A 153 24.19 -29.22 10.30
CA LEU A 153 25.09 -28.12 10.67
C LEU A 153 26.06 -27.85 9.52
N ASP A 154 26.57 -26.64 9.45
CA ASP A 154 27.39 -26.17 8.34
C ASP A 154 28.62 -25.39 8.85
N ALA A 155 28.41 -24.34 9.62
CA ALA A 155 29.47 -23.49 10.15
C ALA A 155 28.99 -22.73 11.37
N ALA A 156 29.92 -22.13 12.10
CA ALA A 156 29.65 -21.10 13.09
C ALA A 156 30.41 -19.83 12.70
N PHE A 157 29.73 -18.67 12.78
CA PHE A 157 30.35 -17.36 12.57
C PHE A 157 30.46 -16.66 13.93
N ILE A 158 31.60 -16.04 14.18
CA ILE A 158 31.96 -15.56 15.51
C ILE A 158 32.31 -14.06 15.45
N LEU A 159 31.75 -13.29 16.36
CA LEU A 159 32.16 -11.91 16.57
C LEU A 159 33.34 -11.90 17.53
N ASP A 160 34.54 -11.98 16.98
CA ASP A 160 35.79 -11.96 17.71
C ASP A 160 36.57 -10.66 17.39
N ASN A 161 36.12 -9.56 17.95
CA ASN A 161 36.71 -8.25 17.71
C ASN A 161 37.06 -7.54 19.05
N ASN A 162 37.50 -8.31 20.04
CA ASN A 162 37.85 -7.81 21.38
C ASN A 162 36.69 -7.09 22.09
N GLY A 163 35.47 -7.46 21.75
CA GLY A 163 34.24 -6.86 22.31
C GLY A 163 33.91 -5.49 21.76
N ALA A 164 34.50 -5.10 20.62
CA ALA A 164 34.19 -3.81 19.99
C ALA A 164 32.78 -3.77 19.39
N GLY A 165 32.17 -4.92 19.14
CA GLY A 165 30.77 -5.01 18.67
C GLY A 165 30.57 -4.73 17.18
N MET A 166 29.31 -4.57 16.79
CA MET A 166 28.93 -4.26 15.41
C MET A 166 27.82 -3.20 15.41
N PHE A 167 27.75 -2.42 14.32
CA PHE A 167 26.80 -1.33 14.17
C PHE A 167 25.60 -1.76 13.32
N GLU A 168 24.41 -1.40 13.79
CA GLU A 168 23.14 -1.60 13.06
C GLU A 168 22.26 -0.37 13.21
N ILE A 169 21.43 -0.10 12.20
CA ILE A 169 20.35 0.87 12.31
C ILE A 169 19.08 0.10 12.75
N ASP A 170 18.45 0.53 13.82
CA ASP A 170 17.24 -0.13 14.33
C ASP A 170 16.24 0.91 14.85
N PRO A 171 15.02 0.95 14.28
CA PRO A 171 14.43 0.04 13.29
C PRO A 171 14.91 0.25 11.85
N ALA A 172 14.59 -0.69 10.97
CA ALA A 172 14.96 -0.62 9.55
C ALA A 172 14.08 0.33 8.71
N SER A 173 13.13 1.01 9.35
CA SER A 173 12.26 1.98 8.65
C SER A 173 11.78 3.06 9.62
N TYR A 174 11.77 4.29 9.15
CA TYR A 174 11.35 5.49 9.88
C TYR A 174 10.35 6.27 9.05
N THR A 175 9.55 7.11 9.71
CA THR A 175 8.61 8.00 9.04
C THR A 175 8.79 9.40 9.62
N VAL A 176 8.88 10.39 8.74
CA VAL A 176 8.99 11.81 9.12
C VAL A 176 7.94 12.59 8.35
N LEU A 177 7.27 13.54 9.00
CA LEU A 177 6.37 14.45 8.33
C LEU A 177 7.21 15.49 7.57
N GLU A 178 6.77 15.90 6.40
CA GLU A 178 7.39 17.00 5.66
C GLU A 178 7.53 18.21 6.56
N GLY A 179 8.69 18.90 6.51
CA GLY A 179 9.02 19.98 7.43
C GLY A 179 9.45 19.54 8.82
N GLY A 180 9.44 18.22 9.09
CA GLY A 180 9.78 17.67 10.41
C GLY A 180 11.17 17.08 10.48
N THR A 181 11.50 16.57 11.66
CA THR A 181 12.79 15.90 11.93
C THR A 181 12.53 14.49 12.46
N GLN A 182 13.51 13.60 12.24
CA GLN A 182 13.45 12.22 12.72
C GLN A 182 14.84 11.82 13.21
N ASN A 183 14.91 11.25 14.43
CA ASN A 183 16.14 10.66 14.93
C ASN A 183 16.28 9.22 14.41
N ILE A 184 17.38 8.95 13.79
CA ILE A 184 17.78 7.61 13.32
C ILE A 184 18.67 7.01 14.39
N VAL A 185 18.29 5.83 14.88
CA VAL A 185 19.01 5.18 15.98
C VAL A 185 20.04 4.22 15.41
N ILE A 186 21.31 4.43 15.81
CA ILE A 186 22.40 3.50 15.50
C ILE A 186 22.69 2.73 16.79
N LYS A 187 22.62 1.42 16.72
CA LYS A 187 22.93 0.52 17.84
C LYS A 187 24.30 -0.11 17.66
N ARG A 188 24.96 -0.33 18.77
CA ARG A 188 26.22 -1.08 18.84
C ARG A 188 25.89 -2.36 19.61
N VAL A 189 25.91 -3.49 18.92
CA VAL A 189 25.46 -4.78 19.45
C VAL A 189 26.61 -5.78 19.48
N GLY A 190 26.53 -6.78 20.35
CA GLY A 190 27.55 -7.81 20.46
C GLY A 190 28.82 -7.31 21.10
N GLY A 191 28.79 -6.20 21.85
CA GLY A 191 29.93 -5.69 22.58
C GLY A 191 29.99 -4.17 22.54
N THR A 192 30.55 -3.59 23.64
CA THR A 192 30.65 -2.12 23.78
C THR A 192 32.06 -1.71 24.28
N SER A 193 33.03 -2.57 24.11
CA SER A 193 34.42 -2.33 24.62
C SER A 193 35.16 -1.38 23.70
N GLY A 194 35.76 -0.35 24.31
CA GLY A 194 36.59 0.63 23.62
C GLY A 194 35.77 1.69 22.85
N GLU A 195 36.47 2.75 22.47
CA GLU A 195 35.92 3.81 21.61
C GLU A 195 35.89 3.32 20.15
N VAL A 196 34.77 3.48 19.47
CA VAL A 196 34.59 3.07 18.07
C VAL A 196 33.80 4.15 17.31
N SER A 197 33.81 4.10 15.99
CA SER A 197 33.03 5.05 15.18
C SER A 197 32.52 4.43 13.90
N VAL A 198 31.52 5.09 13.33
CA VAL A 198 30.93 4.70 12.04
C VAL A 198 30.50 5.98 11.32
N ASP A 199 30.64 6.01 10.01
CA ASP A 199 30.14 7.14 9.22
C ASP A 199 28.66 6.91 8.92
N PHE A 200 27.86 7.95 9.20
CA PHE A 200 26.45 8.00 8.85
C PHE A 200 26.28 8.88 7.62
N GLN A 201 25.44 8.46 6.68
CA GLN A 201 25.11 9.26 5.50
C GLN A 201 23.66 9.05 5.08
N THR A 202 23.09 10.06 4.42
CA THR A 202 21.80 9.92 3.73
C THR A 202 22.04 9.65 2.25
N ALA A 203 21.13 8.90 1.62
CA ALA A 203 21.23 8.59 0.18
C ALA A 203 19.85 8.72 -0.49
N PRO A 204 19.78 9.29 -1.69
CA PRO A 204 18.49 9.54 -2.34
C PRO A 204 17.83 8.26 -2.90
N ASP A 205 16.49 8.30 -2.98
CA ASP A 205 15.67 7.34 -3.71
C ASP A 205 14.61 8.13 -4.49
N THR A 206 13.35 8.11 -4.05
CA THR A 206 12.32 8.96 -4.64
C THR A 206 12.42 10.40 -4.13
N ALA A 207 12.89 10.59 -2.89
CA ALA A 207 13.19 11.91 -2.35
C ALA A 207 14.56 12.38 -2.86
N VAL A 208 14.65 13.67 -3.19
CA VAL A 208 15.86 14.31 -3.74
C VAL A 208 16.46 15.23 -2.66
N HIS A 209 17.76 15.06 -2.37
CA HIS A 209 18.45 15.90 -1.41
C HIS A 209 18.43 17.39 -1.81
N GLY A 210 18.37 18.27 -0.85
CA GLY A 210 18.29 19.71 -1.06
C GLY A 210 16.93 20.20 -1.57
N ARG A 211 15.99 19.28 -1.82
CA ARG A 211 14.62 19.60 -2.22
C ARG A 211 13.61 19.01 -1.23
N HIS A 212 13.78 17.75 -0.86
CA HIS A 212 12.84 17.05 0.00
C HIS A 212 13.45 16.72 1.38
N TYR A 213 14.77 16.68 1.48
CA TYR A 213 15.49 16.48 2.75
C TYR A 213 16.86 17.13 2.71
N ASN A 214 17.41 17.41 3.88
CA ASN A 214 18.75 17.91 4.03
C ASN A 214 19.74 16.75 4.14
N ASP A 215 20.83 16.80 3.37
CA ASP A 215 21.88 15.77 3.45
C ASP A 215 22.52 15.76 4.83
N VAL A 216 22.75 14.57 5.34
CA VAL A 216 23.58 14.35 6.52
C VAL A 216 24.76 13.45 6.12
N ASN A 217 25.95 13.82 6.53
CA ASN A 217 27.15 13.03 6.34
C ASN A 217 28.09 13.38 7.50
N GLU A 218 28.19 12.48 8.48
CA GLU A 218 28.97 12.74 9.69
C GLU A 218 29.52 11.44 10.28
N THR A 219 30.61 11.54 11.04
CA THR A 219 31.18 10.40 11.78
C THR A 219 30.55 10.38 13.18
N VAL A 220 29.90 9.27 13.50
CA VAL A 220 29.27 9.04 14.81
C VAL A 220 30.24 8.23 15.67
N THR A 221 30.67 8.79 16.82
CA THR A 221 31.59 8.16 17.74
C THR A 221 30.84 7.61 18.95
N PHE A 222 31.16 6.39 19.32
CA PHE A 222 30.67 5.70 20.51
C PHE A 222 31.78 5.58 21.51
N ALA A 223 31.56 6.14 22.68
CA ALA A 223 32.53 6.00 23.79
C ALA A 223 32.55 4.55 24.32
N ASP A 224 33.59 4.22 25.08
CA ASP A 224 33.64 2.93 25.76
C ASP A 224 32.39 2.71 26.62
N GLY A 225 31.72 1.56 26.42
CA GLY A 225 30.49 1.22 27.11
C GLY A 225 29.21 1.78 26.49
N GLN A 226 29.31 2.63 25.47
CA GLN A 226 28.14 3.20 24.80
C GLN A 226 27.60 2.23 23.75
N ASP A 227 26.29 2.00 23.79
CA ASP A 227 25.60 1.03 22.91
C ASP A 227 24.62 1.67 21.91
N THR A 228 24.36 2.98 22.04
CA THR A 228 23.36 3.66 21.20
C THR A 228 23.79 5.09 20.90
N ALA A 229 23.54 5.54 19.69
CA ALA A 229 23.66 6.94 19.29
C ALA A 229 22.53 7.29 18.33
N GLU A 230 22.23 8.58 18.22
CA GLU A 230 21.17 9.06 17.34
C GLU A 230 21.71 10.12 16.38
N VAL A 231 21.25 10.09 15.14
CA VAL A 231 21.52 11.12 14.15
C VAL A 231 20.19 11.70 13.69
N THR A 232 20.06 13.02 13.72
CA THR A 232 18.83 13.68 13.29
C THR A 232 18.87 13.94 11.79
N VAL A 233 17.82 13.50 11.08
CA VAL A 233 17.59 13.86 9.68
C VAL A 233 16.38 14.81 9.62
N GLU A 234 16.36 15.69 8.61
CA GLU A 234 15.34 16.73 8.47
C GLU A 234 14.72 16.65 7.08
N ALA A 235 13.39 16.56 7.04
CA ALA A 235 12.61 16.68 5.81
C ALA A 235 12.31 18.17 5.55
N ILE A 236 12.45 18.58 4.30
CA ILE A 236 12.24 19.99 3.90
C ILE A 236 10.76 20.21 3.60
N GLU A 237 10.19 21.27 4.16
CA GLU A 237 8.83 21.71 3.90
C GLU A 237 8.73 22.30 2.48
N ASN A 238 7.68 21.96 1.76
CA ASN A 238 7.35 22.60 0.49
C ASN A 238 5.82 22.69 0.35
N ASN A 239 5.29 23.07 -0.81
CA ASN A 239 3.84 23.15 -1.03
C ASN A 239 3.46 22.35 -2.29
N GLU A 240 4.24 21.33 -2.60
CA GLU A 240 4.01 20.49 -3.76
C GLU A 240 3.41 19.14 -3.33
N VAL A 241 2.21 18.86 -3.77
CA VAL A 241 1.59 17.55 -3.49
C VAL A 241 2.37 16.48 -4.26
N THR A 242 3.34 15.85 -3.59
CA THR A 242 4.23 14.85 -4.17
C THR A 242 3.79 13.42 -3.87
N GLY A 243 2.97 13.25 -2.83
CA GLY A 243 2.76 11.96 -2.19
C GLY A 243 4.01 11.53 -1.40
N ASP A 244 3.92 10.42 -0.71
CA ASP A 244 5.02 9.96 0.14
C ASP A 244 6.30 9.71 -0.66
N LEU A 245 7.41 10.26 -0.19
CA LEU A 245 8.72 10.12 -0.79
C LEU A 245 9.64 9.35 0.16
N ARG A 246 10.74 8.79 -0.38
CA ARG A 246 11.69 8.01 0.42
C ARG A 246 13.12 8.39 0.11
N PHE A 247 13.96 8.42 1.14
CA PHE A 247 15.41 8.41 1.07
C PHE A 247 15.93 7.35 2.04
N PHE A 248 17.23 7.13 2.04
CA PHE A 248 17.87 6.13 2.89
C PHE A 248 18.77 6.77 3.91
N ALA A 249 18.80 6.20 5.11
CA ALA A 249 19.81 6.41 6.13
C ALA A 249 20.75 5.21 6.09
N GLU A 250 22.06 5.44 5.98
CA GLU A 250 23.06 4.37 5.82
C GLU A 250 24.23 4.59 6.79
N ILE A 251 24.81 3.49 7.26
CA ILE A 251 26.05 3.50 8.01
C ILE A 251 27.12 2.75 7.21
N VAL A 252 28.32 3.34 7.18
CA VAL A 252 29.45 2.83 6.40
C VAL A 252 30.76 3.06 7.18
N ASN A 253 31.86 2.48 6.73
CA ASN A 253 33.21 2.76 7.24
C ASN A 253 33.36 2.62 8.78
N PRO A 254 33.04 1.46 9.36
CA PRO A 254 33.21 1.27 10.79
C PRO A 254 34.73 1.34 11.17
N ALA A 255 35.01 1.85 12.35
CA ALA A 255 36.41 2.01 12.82
C ALA A 255 36.51 1.68 14.32
N GLY A 256 37.76 1.54 14.81
CA GLY A 256 38.00 1.20 16.22
C GLY A 256 37.84 -0.28 16.53
N GLY A 257 37.77 -1.14 15.50
CA GLY A 257 37.61 -2.59 15.66
C GLY A 257 36.18 -3.07 15.56
N ALA A 258 35.19 -2.19 15.57
CA ALA A 258 33.79 -2.55 15.32
C ALA A 258 33.59 -2.90 13.83
N ILE A 259 32.56 -3.66 13.53
CA ILE A 259 32.21 -4.02 12.16
C ILE A 259 30.78 -3.57 11.86
N LEU A 260 30.34 -3.67 10.59
CA LEU A 260 28.94 -3.46 10.22
C LEU A 260 28.16 -4.75 10.46
N GLY A 261 26.95 -4.62 10.99
CA GLY A 261 26.04 -5.74 11.24
C GLY A 261 25.11 -6.00 10.06
N PHE A 262 23.94 -6.55 10.36
CA PHE A 262 22.98 -6.97 9.33
C PHE A 262 22.20 -5.79 8.77
N ASN A 263 21.84 -4.84 9.60
CA ASN A 263 20.99 -3.71 9.22
C ASN A 263 21.82 -2.43 9.13
N THR A 264 22.44 -2.20 7.97
CA THR A 264 23.29 -1.03 7.76
C THR A 264 22.57 0.10 7.03
N ARG A 265 21.27 -0.09 6.73
CA ARG A 265 20.48 0.85 5.95
C ARG A 265 19.03 0.81 6.42
N ALA A 266 18.41 1.99 6.55
CA ALA A 266 16.98 2.12 6.88
C ALA A 266 16.27 2.97 5.83
N ASP A 267 15.00 2.64 5.56
CA ASP A 267 14.10 3.48 4.77
C ASP A 267 13.65 4.67 5.63
N VAL A 268 13.71 5.89 5.10
CA VAL A 268 13.10 7.08 5.73
C VAL A 268 12.02 7.59 4.80
N ILE A 269 10.77 7.47 5.23
CA ILE A 269 9.59 7.83 4.46
C ILE A 269 9.15 9.23 4.88
N ILE A 270 9.19 10.18 3.93
CA ILE A 270 8.67 11.53 4.12
C ILE A 270 7.17 11.47 3.81
N LYS A 271 6.35 11.83 4.77
CA LYS A 271 4.90 11.93 4.60
C LYS A 271 4.54 13.32 4.11
N ASP A 272 3.98 13.37 2.90
CA ASP A 272 3.48 14.60 2.29
C ASP A 272 2.30 15.12 3.13
N ASN A 273 2.33 16.40 3.52
CA ASN A 273 1.27 17.04 4.30
C ASN A 273 0.50 18.09 3.48
N ASP A 274 0.78 18.20 2.19
CA ASP A 274 0.14 19.18 1.34
C ASP A 274 -1.26 18.74 0.91
N LEU A 275 -2.18 19.71 0.90
CA LEU A 275 -3.58 19.45 0.53
C LEU A 275 -3.79 19.64 -0.97
N VAL A 276 -4.36 18.64 -1.60
CA VAL A 276 -4.78 18.76 -2.99
C VAL A 276 -5.90 19.79 -3.12
N ASP A 277 -5.72 20.77 -4.00
CA ASP A 277 -6.77 21.78 -4.28
C ASP A 277 -7.93 21.13 -5.03
N LYS A 278 -9.08 21.04 -4.37
CA LYS A 278 -10.33 20.48 -4.92
C LYS A 278 -11.36 21.55 -5.28
N ASN A 279 -11.01 22.84 -5.31
CA ASN A 279 -11.97 23.92 -5.54
C ASN A 279 -12.63 23.82 -6.92
N ALA A 280 -11.86 23.47 -7.96
CA ALA A 280 -12.41 23.31 -9.31
C ALA A 280 -13.40 22.13 -9.37
N LEU A 281 -13.04 21.00 -8.74
CA LEU A 281 -13.91 19.81 -8.67
C LEU A 281 -15.19 20.13 -7.88
N LYS A 282 -15.08 20.87 -6.78
CA LYS A 282 -16.23 21.33 -6.01
C LYS A 282 -17.19 22.15 -6.87
N ALA A 283 -16.66 23.15 -7.58
CA ALA A 283 -17.46 24.02 -8.45
C ALA A 283 -18.16 23.22 -9.56
N ALA A 284 -17.48 22.22 -10.14
CA ALA A 284 -18.05 21.35 -11.15
C ALA A 284 -19.18 20.49 -10.55
N LEU A 285 -18.99 19.95 -9.35
CA LEU A 285 -20.01 19.17 -8.64
C LEU A 285 -21.25 20.04 -8.32
N GLU A 286 -21.06 21.29 -7.90
CA GLU A 286 -22.17 22.21 -7.63
C GLU A 286 -23.01 22.45 -8.90
N LYS A 287 -22.36 22.63 -10.07
CA LYS A 287 -23.06 22.74 -11.35
C LYS A 287 -23.78 21.42 -11.71
N ALA A 288 -23.07 20.30 -11.56
CA ALA A 288 -23.63 18.99 -11.88
C ALA A 288 -24.84 18.66 -11.01
N ASN A 289 -24.86 19.07 -9.75
CA ASN A 289 -25.99 18.84 -8.84
C ASN A 289 -27.19 19.74 -9.15
N ALA A 290 -27.03 20.76 -9.97
CA ALA A 290 -28.14 21.61 -10.42
C ALA A 290 -28.83 21.08 -11.68
N GLU A 291 -28.24 20.08 -12.35
CA GLU A 291 -28.85 19.47 -13.55
C GLU A 291 -30.09 18.65 -13.19
N ASN A 292 -31.06 18.65 -14.11
CA ASN A 292 -32.33 17.96 -13.91
C ASN A 292 -32.49 16.82 -14.93
N GLU A 293 -32.67 15.61 -14.42
CA GLU A 293 -32.89 14.40 -15.23
C GLU A 293 -33.93 14.59 -16.33
N GLY A 294 -35.01 15.33 -16.04
CA GLY A 294 -36.13 15.51 -16.99
C GLY A 294 -35.75 16.22 -18.30
N TRP A 295 -34.63 16.96 -18.28
CA TRP A 295 -34.18 17.72 -19.45
C TRP A 295 -33.37 16.90 -20.46
N TYR A 296 -32.91 15.72 -20.09
CA TYR A 296 -31.93 14.97 -20.87
C TYR A 296 -32.41 13.56 -21.20
N THR A 297 -31.83 12.97 -22.24
CA THR A 297 -32.11 11.57 -22.58
C THR A 297 -31.59 10.64 -21.47
N SER A 298 -32.29 9.55 -21.19
CA SER A 298 -31.93 8.63 -20.11
C SER A 298 -30.54 8.03 -20.32
N ALA A 299 -30.16 7.79 -21.55
CA ALA A 299 -28.85 7.21 -21.85
C ALA A 299 -27.70 8.13 -21.43
N THR A 300 -27.75 9.41 -21.82
CA THR A 300 -26.70 10.38 -21.47
C THR A 300 -26.77 10.75 -19.99
N TRP A 301 -27.99 10.80 -19.41
CA TRP A 301 -28.17 11.08 -18.00
C TRP A 301 -27.51 10.01 -17.11
N MET A 302 -27.67 8.72 -17.43
CA MET A 302 -27.04 7.64 -16.66
C MET A 302 -25.51 7.77 -16.63
N SER A 303 -24.90 8.04 -17.78
CA SER A 303 -23.45 8.23 -17.85
C SER A 303 -22.98 9.43 -17.03
N PHE A 304 -23.76 10.52 -17.08
CA PHE A 304 -23.48 11.73 -16.31
C PHE A 304 -23.60 11.46 -14.79
N VAL A 305 -24.63 10.75 -14.35
CA VAL A 305 -24.83 10.42 -12.93
C VAL A 305 -23.63 9.59 -12.44
N GLN A 306 -23.19 8.60 -13.22
CA GLN A 306 -22.04 7.79 -12.85
C GLN A 306 -20.79 8.67 -12.66
N ALA A 307 -20.49 9.53 -13.62
CA ALA A 307 -19.32 10.43 -13.52
C ALA A 307 -19.44 11.37 -12.30
N ARG A 308 -20.63 11.85 -12.01
CA ARG A 308 -20.89 12.71 -10.85
C ARG A 308 -20.65 11.97 -9.52
N GLU A 309 -21.12 10.74 -9.41
CA GLU A 309 -20.91 9.92 -8.22
C GLU A 309 -19.43 9.60 -8.00
N GLU A 310 -18.72 9.26 -9.08
CA GLU A 310 -17.27 9.02 -9.04
C GLU A 310 -16.53 10.30 -8.62
N ALA A 311 -16.89 11.44 -9.18
CA ALA A 311 -16.31 12.74 -8.82
C ALA A 311 -16.57 13.09 -7.35
N GLN A 312 -17.79 12.83 -6.87
CA GLN A 312 -18.13 13.06 -5.46
C GLN A 312 -17.29 12.19 -4.54
N ALA A 313 -17.08 10.92 -4.89
CA ALA A 313 -16.25 10.00 -4.09
C ALA A 313 -14.80 10.51 -4.01
N VAL A 314 -14.26 11.04 -5.11
CA VAL A 314 -12.90 11.61 -5.12
C VAL A 314 -12.86 12.91 -4.27
N TYR A 315 -13.88 13.74 -4.38
CA TYR A 315 -13.97 14.98 -3.58
C TYR A 315 -13.97 14.68 -2.08
N ASP A 316 -14.72 13.64 -1.66
CA ASP A 316 -14.86 13.27 -0.25
C ASP A 316 -13.66 12.49 0.30
N ASN A 317 -12.78 11.96 -0.56
CA ASN A 317 -11.59 11.21 -0.15
C ASN A 317 -10.47 12.18 0.24
N SER A 318 -10.12 12.23 1.53
CA SER A 318 -9.02 13.09 2.04
C SER A 318 -7.67 12.78 1.39
N ASP A 319 -7.48 11.52 0.97
CA ASP A 319 -6.20 11.05 0.44
C ASP A 319 -6.17 11.03 -1.10
N ALA A 320 -7.12 11.74 -1.75
CA ALA A 320 -7.16 11.81 -3.19
C ALA A 320 -5.96 12.59 -3.74
N THR A 321 -5.26 12.02 -4.71
CA THR A 321 -4.12 12.68 -5.35
C THR A 321 -4.58 13.77 -6.32
N ALA A 322 -3.70 14.70 -6.66
CA ALA A 322 -3.97 15.74 -7.66
C ALA A 322 -4.37 15.11 -9.01
N GLU A 323 -3.74 14.01 -9.40
CA GLU A 323 -4.09 13.28 -10.61
C GLU A 323 -5.52 12.75 -10.57
N GLN A 324 -5.92 12.16 -9.45
CA GLN A 324 -7.29 11.65 -9.26
C GLN A 324 -8.32 12.79 -9.32
N VAL A 325 -8.02 13.93 -8.68
CA VAL A 325 -8.91 15.11 -8.67
C VAL A 325 -9.07 15.67 -10.10
N ASN A 326 -7.96 15.82 -10.83
CA ASN A 326 -7.99 16.32 -12.21
C ASN A 326 -8.75 15.35 -13.14
N THR A 327 -8.50 14.06 -13.03
CA THR A 327 -9.20 13.04 -13.81
C THR A 327 -10.70 13.05 -13.53
N ALA A 328 -11.09 13.14 -12.28
CA ALA A 328 -12.50 13.20 -11.88
C ALA A 328 -13.19 14.46 -12.43
N LEU A 329 -12.48 15.60 -12.37
CA LEU A 329 -12.97 16.86 -12.94
C LEU A 329 -13.19 16.74 -14.45
N GLU A 330 -12.19 16.26 -15.19
CA GLU A 330 -12.27 16.09 -16.65
C GLU A 330 -13.41 15.15 -17.04
N ASN A 331 -13.53 14.01 -16.35
CA ASN A 331 -14.59 13.03 -16.62
C ASN A 331 -15.98 13.63 -16.38
N LEU A 332 -16.16 14.37 -15.27
CA LEU A 332 -17.44 15.01 -14.94
C LEU A 332 -17.79 16.07 -15.99
N GLU A 333 -16.84 16.94 -16.35
CA GLU A 333 -17.07 17.98 -17.36
C GLU A 333 -17.39 17.37 -18.73
N GLN A 334 -16.72 16.28 -19.08
CA GLN A 334 -16.95 15.59 -20.35
C GLN A 334 -18.33 14.95 -20.37
N ALA A 335 -18.71 14.30 -19.26
CA ALA A 335 -20.06 13.70 -19.13
C ALA A 335 -21.14 14.78 -19.19
N GLN A 336 -20.92 15.95 -18.55
CA GLN A 336 -21.87 17.06 -18.59
C GLN A 336 -22.01 17.62 -20.01
N LYS A 337 -20.91 17.79 -20.75
CA LYS A 337 -20.93 18.21 -22.17
C LYS A 337 -21.61 17.19 -23.08
N GLY A 338 -21.60 15.93 -22.67
CA GLY A 338 -22.24 14.83 -23.41
C GLY A 338 -23.74 14.69 -23.19
N LEU A 339 -24.33 15.52 -22.32
CA LEU A 339 -25.79 15.49 -22.07
C LEU A 339 -26.52 15.93 -23.35
N GLU A 340 -27.51 15.12 -23.77
CA GLU A 340 -28.34 15.39 -24.93
C GLU A 340 -29.73 15.79 -24.47
N ASP A 341 -30.19 16.95 -24.92
CA ASP A 341 -31.53 17.46 -24.57
C ASP A 341 -32.62 16.47 -24.99
N ARG A 342 -33.51 16.22 -24.08
CA ARG A 342 -34.70 15.42 -24.36
C ARG A 342 -35.66 16.23 -25.21
N THR A 343 -36.11 15.65 -26.29
CA THR A 343 -37.11 16.30 -27.18
C THR A 343 -38.52 15.72 -26.99
N ALA A 344 -38.61 14.50 -26.47
CA ALA A 344 -39.88 13.85 -26.16
C ALA A 344 -39.61 12.56 -25.34
N PHE A 345 -40.60 12.13 -24.60
CA PHE A 345 -40.56 10.77 -24.03
C PHE A 345 -41.01 9.78 -25.11
N THR A 346 -40.29 8.69 -25.24
CA THR A 346 -40.56 7.65 -26.23
C THR A 346 -40.60 6.27 -25.57
N GLU A 347 -40.97 5.24 -26.34
CA GLU A 347 -40.95 3.86 -25.84
C GLU A 347 -39.50 3.42 -25.48
N ALA A 348 -38.52 3.93 -26.22
CA ALA A 348 -37.09 3.63 -25.95
C ALA A 348 -36.53 4.46 -24.80
N ASP A 349 -37.12 5.61 -24.50
CA ASP A 349 -36.66 6.53 -23.45
C ASP A 349 -37.89 7.08 -22.71
N PRO A 350 -38.56 6.25 -21.88
CA PRO A 350 -39.76 6.62 -21.17
C PRO A 350 -39.50 7.48 -19.94
N PHE A 351 -40.50 8.17 -19.44
CA PHE A 351 -40.43 8.82 -18.13
C PHE A 351 -40.54 7.73 -17.05
N ILE A 352 -39.48 7.64 -16.23
CA ILE A 352 -39.43 6.65 -15.16
C ILE A 352 -39.99 7.28 -13.88
N LEU A 353 -41.09 6.73 -13.38
CA LEU A 353 -41.65 7.17 -12.11
C LEU A 353 -40.69 6.85 -10.95
N PRO A 354 -40.49 7.79 -10.03
CA PRO A 354 -39.63 7.52 -8.88
C PRO A 354 -40.23 6.40 -8.02
N LYS A 355 -39.37 5.64 -7.37
CA LYS A 355 -39.81 4.65 -6.37
C LYS A 355 -40.37 5.39 -5.14
N GLU A 356 -41.19 4.69 -4.38
CA GLU A 356 -41.64 5.21 -3.09
C GLU A 356 -40.44 5.67 -2.26
N ASN A 357 -40.47 6.91 -1.80
CA ASN A 357 -39.44 7.57 -1.01
C ASN A 357 -38.22 8.10 -1.79
N GLU A 358 -38.22 8.09 -3.11
CA GLU A 358 -37.13 8.69 -3.91
C GLU A 358 -37.35 10.19 -4.22
N GLY A 359 -38.46 10.76 -3.75
CA GLY A 359 -38.79 12.17 -3.98
C GLY A 359 -39.50 12.39 -5.31
N ASP A 360 -39.71 13.66 -5.65
CA ASP A 360 -40.41 14.06 -6.85
C ASP A 360 -39.48 14.16 -8.05
N LYS A 361 -39.86 13.64 -9.19
CA LYS A 361 -39.15 13.87 -10.45
C LYS A 361 -39.90 14.94 -11.27
N LEU A 362 -39.14 15.79 -11.90
CA LEU A 362 -39.68 16.84 -12.77
C LEU A 362 -39.69 16.33 -14.22
N ALA A 363 -40.78 16.64 -14.92
CA ALA A 363 -40.86 16.46 -16.36
C ALA A 363 -41.28 17.80 -16.95
N GLU A 364 -40.56 18.28 -17.94
CA GLU A 364 -40.82 19.58 -18.52
C GLU A 364 -42.13 19.55 -19.33
N ALA A 365 -42.82 20.67 -19.30
CA ALA A 365 -44.18 20.79 -19.87
C ALA A 365 -44.26 20.50 -21.37
N GLU A 366 -43.20 20.83 -22.08
CA GLU A 366 -43.10 20.63 -23.54
C GLU A 366 -43.04 19.16 -23.96
N PHE A 367 -42.74 18.25 -23.03
CA PHE A 367 -42.72 16.83 -23.33
C PHE A 367 -44.09 16.17 -23.18
N PHE A 368 -45.10 16.93 -22.75
CA PHE A 368 -46.42 16.40 -22.56
C PHE A 368 -47.25 16.46 -23.85
N THR A 369 -48.10 15.47 -24.04
CA THR A 369 -49.13 15.55 -25.08
C THR A 369 -50.34 16.28 -24.52
N LEU A 370 -50.67 17.38 -25.13
CA LEU A 370 -51.84 18.20 -24.73
C LEU A 370 -53.09 17.66 -25.37
N VAL A 371 -54.10 17.30 -24.56
CA VAL A 371 -55.39 16.74 -25.04
C VAL A 371 -56.49 17.71 -24.69
N PRO A 372 -57.02 18.41 -25.67
CA PRO A 372 -58.22 19.25 -25.44
C PRO A 372 -59.43 18.37 -25.21
N ILE A 373 -60.26 18.67 -24.20
CA ILE A 373 -61.41 17.86 -23.85
C ILE A 373 -62.67 18.35 -24.51
N SER A 374 -62.85 19.63 -24.69
CA SER A 374 -63.92 20.24 -25.55
C SER A 374 -63.88 21.76 -25.46
N GLY A 375 -64.27 22.45 -26.50
CA GLY A 375 -64.39 23.90 -26.54
C GLY A 375 -63.30 24.57 -27.34
N ASP A 376 -63.39 25.86 -27.48
CA ASP A 376 -62.53 26.67 -28.34
C ASP A 376 -61.18 27.08 -27.69
N LYS A 377 -60.92 26.64 -26.50
CA LYS A 377 -59.67 27.00 -25.78
C LYS A 377 -58.74 25.83 -25.71
N TYR A 378 -57.53 26.06 -26.22
CA TYR A 378 -56.49 25.04 -26.29
C TYR A 378 -55.47 25.25 -25.19
N VAL A 379 -55.11 24.18 -24.52
CA VAL A 379 -53.90 24.14 -23.72
C VAL A 379 -52.75 24.31 -24.70
N ARG A 380 -51.85 25.21 -24.44
CA ARG A 380 -50.70 25.44 -25.32
C ARG A 380 -49.43 25.62 -24.53
N ILE A 381 -48.31 25.31 -25.15
CA ILE A 381 -46.99 25.64 -24.62
C ILE A 381 -46.69 27.08 -25.00
N GLU A 382 -46.35 27.88 -24.02
CA GLU A 382 -46.02 29.30 -24.19
C GLU A 382 -44.59 29.58 -23.77
N GLU A 383 -43.94 30.48 -24.49
CA GLU A 383 -42.62 30.97 -24.06
C GLU A 383 -42.77 31.85 -22.81
N ASP A 384 -41.91 31.58 -21.82
CA ASP A 384 -41.84 32.37 -20.60
C ASP A 384 -40.37 32.36 -20.08
N ALA A 385 -39.75 33.51 -20.10
CA ALA A 385 -38.37 33.64 -19.70
C ALA A 385 -38.10 33.29 -18.23
N ASN A 386 -39.14 33.14 -17.43
CA ASN A 386 -39.00 32.76 -16.03
C ASN A 386 -39.30 31.27 -15.77
N ALA A 387 -39.66 30.54 -16.84
CA ALA A 387 -39.86 29.10 -16.75
C ALA A 387 -38.60 28.32 -17.06
N SER A 388 -38.47 27.13 -16.48
CA SER A 388 -37.33 26.28 -16.86
C SER A 388 -37.44 26.00 -18.38
N HIS A 389 -36.28 25.97 -19.04
CA HIS A 389 -36.17 25.87 -20.52
C HIS A 389 -36.99 26.92 -21.28
N GLY A 390 -37.43 27.98 -20.60
CA GLY A 390 -38.11 29.09 -21.27
C GLY A 390 -39.54 28.83 -21.74
N GLN A 391 -40.14 27.73 -21.33
CA GLN A 391 -41.51 27.37 -21.74
C GLN A 391 -42.37 26.96 -20.54
N LYS A 392 -43.69 27.18 -20.70
CA LYS A 392 -44.67 26.77 -19.69
C LYS A 392 -45.95 26.32 -20.35
N VAL A 393 -46.73 25.52 -19.64
CA VAL A 393 -48.13 25.19 -20.08
C VAL A 393 -49.02 26.34 -19.68
N GLY A 394 -49.61 27.01 -20.70
CA GLY A 394 -50.53 28.10 -20.50
C GLY A 394 -51.98 27.71 -20.80
N TRP A 395 -52.90 28.58 -20.35
CA TRP A 395 -54.30 28.46 -20.68
C TRP A 395 -54.98 27.17 -20.22
N MET A 396 -54.65 26.67 -19.03
CA MET A 396 -55.34 25.50 -18.49
C MET A 396 -56.68 25.87 -17.83
N GLU A 397 -57.74 25.17 -18.21
CA GLU A 397 -59.05 25.30 -17.61
C GLU A 397 -59.43 24.02 -16.86
N PRO A 398 -60.36 24.07 -15.89
CA PRO A 398 -60.82 22.87 -15.22
C PRO A 398 -61.34 21.83 -16.23
N GLY A 399 -60.82 20.62 -16.12
CA GLY A 399 -61.18 19.55 -17.04
C GLY A 399 -60.15 19.29 -18.17
N ASN A 400 -59.21 20.22 -18.40
CA ASN A 400 -58.12 19.94 -19.32
C ASN A 400 -57.26 18.79 -18.79
N VAL A 401 -56.69 18.00 -19.71
CA VAL A 401 -55.87 16.83 -19.38
C VAL A 401 -54.53 16.95 -20.09
N ILE A 402 -53.49 16.77 -19.31
CA ILE A 402 -52.14 16.62 -19.83
C ILE A 402 -51.77 15.14 -19.76
N LYS A 403 -51.34 14.59 -20.86
CA LYS A 403 -50.88 13.19 -20.91
C LYS A 403 -49.36 13.12 -21.01
N LEU A 404 -48.77 12.37 -20.15
CA LEU A 404 -47.36 12.03 -20.23
C LEU A 404 -47.23 10.70 -20.96
N PRO A 405 -46.73 10.67 -22.18
CA PRO A 405 -46.59 9.39 -22.89
C PRO A 405 -45.39 8.60 -22.34
N TYR A 406 -45.43 7.31 -22.47
CA TYR A 406 -44.34 6.41 -22.19
C TYR A 406 -43.77 6.56 -20.76
N VAL A 407 -44.57 6.04 -19.82
CA VAL A 407 -44.19 6.06 -18.39
C VAL A 407 -43.87 4.64 -17.88
N UNK A 408 -42.81 4.40 -17.23
CA UNK A 408 -42.44 3.16 -16.75
C UNK A 408 -42.31 3.17 -15.29
N UNK A 409 -42.46 2.35 -14.85
CA UNK A 409 -42.34 2.24 -13.51
C UNK A 409 -41.11 1.52 -13.26
N UNK A 410 -40.56 1.82 -12.89
CA UNK A 410 -39.40 1.34 -12.53
C UNK A 410 -39.50 0.26 -11.62
N HIS A 411 -40.21 -0.58 -11.55
CA HIS A 411 -40.21 -1.74 -10.64
C HIS A 411 -39.58 -2.97 -11.34
N PRO A 412 -38.61 -3.62 -10.73
CA PRO A 412 -37.86 -4.70 -11.41
C PRO A 412 -38.67 -5.96 -11.71
N MET A 413 -39.86 -6.11 -11.17
CA MET A 413 -40.69 -7.30 -11.39
C MET A 413 -41.97 -7.08 -12.19
N LEU A 414 -42.27 -5.85 -12.56
CA LEU A 414 -43.51 -5.53 -13.31
C LEU A 414 -43.14 -4.54 -14.41
N ALA A 415 -42.64 -5.07 -15.51
CA ALA A 415 -42.49 -4.29 -16.74
C ALA A 415 -43.88 -4.02 -17.34
N HIS A 416 -44.74 -3.38 -16.58
CA HIS A 416 -45.95 -2.81 -17.16
C HIS A 416 -45.64 -1.39 -17.59
N ILE A 417 -45.52 -1.21 -18.85
CA ILE A 417 -45.53 0.11 -19.46
C ILE A 417 -46.92 0.68 -19.18
N VAL A 418 -47.01 1.60 -18.24
CA VAL A 418 -48.23 2.41 -18.11
C VAL A 418 -48.19 3.38 -19.27
N SER A 419 -49.04 3.12 -20.26
CA SER A 419 -49.02 3.89 -21.50
C SER A 419 -49.40 5.36 -21.31
N THR A 420 -49.97 5.75 -20.18
CA THR A 420 -50.42 7.14 -19.98
C THR A 420 -50.64 7.43 -18.49
N VAL A 421 -49.99 8.49 -17.98
CA VAL A 421 -50.33 9.11 -16.69
C VAL A 421 -51.18 10.34 -17.00
N VAL A 422 -52.33 10.43 -16.37
CA VAL A 422 -53.25 11.58 -16.54
C VAL A 422 -53.08 12.49 -15.32
N ILE A 423 -52.55 13.68 -15.54
CA ILE A 423 -52.44 14.71 -14.50
C ILE A 423 -53.67 15.60 -14.62
N ARG A 424 -54.51 15.62 -13.61
CA ARG A 424 -55.68 16.54 -13.56
C ARG A 424 -55.23 17.81 -12.84
N ALA A 425 -55.31 18.95 -13.53
CA ALA A 425 -55.08 20.24 -12.92
C ALA A 425 -56.21 20.59 -11.94
N ALA A 426 -55.86 20.71 -10.67
CA ALA A 426 -56.78 21.33 -9.70
C ALA A 426 -56.49 22.84 -9.72
N VAL A 427 -57.35 23.59 -10.39
CA VAL A 427 -57.22 25.06 -10.38
C VAL A 427 -57.79 25.57 -9.07
N SER A 428 -56.90 25.98 -8.16
CA SER A 428 -57.33 26.76 -6.99
C SER A 428 -57.62 28.18 -7.47
N ALA A 429 -58.90 28.55 -7.51
CA ALA A 429 -59.28 29.92 -7.81
C ALA A 429 -58.88 30.83 -6.66
N LYS A 430 -57.74 31.49 -6.77
CA LYS A 430 -57.42 32.63 -5.91
C LYS A 430 -58.34 33.78 -6.34
N LYS A 431 -59.31 34.10 -5.52
CA LYS A 431 -60.11 35.33 -5.65
C LYS A 431 -59.19 36.52 -5.56
N LEU A 432 -59.07 37.27 -6.63
CA LEU A 432 -58.44 38.59 -6.59
C LEU A 432 -59.28 39.50 -5.74
N PRO A 433 -58.73 40.29 -4.81
CA PRO A 433 -59.52 41.31 -4.10
C PRO A 433 -59.92 42.37 -5.09
N MET A 434 -61.21 42.83 -4.97
CA MET A 434 -61.75 44.00 -5.72
C MET A 434 -61.04 45.28 -5.27
#